data_05a82912a280f64d96f5be465c265d3a
#
_entry.id   05a82912a280f64d96f5be465c265d3a
#
_cell.length_a   1.000
_cell.length_b   1.000
_cell.length_c   1.000
_cell.angle_alpha   90.00
_cell.angle_beta   90.00
_cell.angle_gamma   90.00
#
_symmetry.space_group_name_H-M   'P 1'
#
loop_
_entity.id
_entity.type
_entity.pdbx_description
1 polymer ?
#
loop_
_entity_poly.entity_id
_entity_poly.type
_entity_poly.pdbx_seq_one_letter_code
_entity_poly.pdbx_strand_id
1 'polypeptide(L)'
;MDAVFNGLNDRQREAVTATEGYVRVIAGAGSGKTKLLVSRYAYLVLALGIDPANILCVTFTNKAAGEMKARIRAAIGEGYDTGLTCTYHGFCARLLREDGGRLFLDRGFRILDTGRMKGMLEEIYRKRELRLDHASFEDILRKLGRIKADTAYVPAMTDPTPRRILADVAAAGVSEA
;
A
#
# COMPACT_ATOMS: atom_id res chain seq x y z
N MET A 1 -24.47 -12.91 17.84
CA MET A 1 -24.05 -13.57 16.58
C MET A 1 -24.95 -13.23 15.40
N ASP A 2 -26.24 -13.17 15.56
CA ASP A 2 -27.18 -12.88 14.47
C ASP A 2 -26.96 -11.55 13.77
N ALA A 3 -26.47 -10.54 14.49
CA ALA A 3 -26.16 -9.22 13.92
C ALA A 3 -25.06 -9.26 12.83
N VAL A 4 -24.06 -10.15 12.95
CA VAL A 4 -22.96 -10.29 11.98
C VAL A 4 -23.47 -10.82 10.63
N PHE A 5 -24.50 -11.69 10.66
CA PHE A 5 -25.06 -12.34 9.48
C PHE A 5 -26.28 -11.63 8.90
N ASN A 6 -26.71 -10.54 9.54
CA ASN A 6 -27.93 -9.85 9.14
C ASN A 6 -27.86 -9.36 7.69
N GLY A 7 -28.86 -9.83 6.89
CA GLY A 7 -28.98 -9.48 5.48
C GLY A 7 -27.84 -9.98 4.59
N LEU A 8 -27.19 -11.07 4.97
CA LEU A 8 -26.30 -11.85 4.12
C LEU A 8 -27.06 -13.04 3.52
N ASN A 9 -26.83 -13.31 2.24
CA ASN A 9 -27.28 -14.56 1.62
C ASN A 9 -26.35 -15.74 2.00
N ASP A 10 -26.74 -16.97 1.64
CA ASP A 10 -26.01 -18.18 2.04
C ASP A 10 -24.57 -18.21 1.52
N ARG A 11 -24.31 -17.75 0.29
CA ARG A 11 -22.96 -17.66 -0.28
C ARG A 11 -22.10 -16.61 0.45
N GLN A 12 -22.71 -15.51 0.85
CA GLN A 12 -22.01 -14.51 1.65
C GLN A 12 -21.72 -15.02 3.06
N ARG A 13 -22.63 -15.77 3.68
CA ARG A 13 -22.41 -16.42 4.99
C ARG A 13 -21.27 -17.42 4.91
N GLU A 14 -21.26 -18.28 3.89
CA GLU A 14 -20.18 -19.21 3.61
C GLU A 14 -18.82 -18.48 3.52
N ALA A 15 -18.75 -17.39 2.75
CA ALA A 15 -17.52 -16.60 2.61
C ALA A 15 -17.10 -15.88 3.90
N VAL A 16 -18.03 -15.50 4.77
CA VAL A 16 -17.75 -14.89 6.09
C VAL A 16 -17.15 -15.91 7.05
N THR A 17 -17.66 -17.15 7.05
CA THR A 17 -17.26 -18.20 7.99
C THR A 17 -16.08 -19.05 7.52
N ALA A 18 -15.74 -19.03 6.25
CA ALA A 18 -14.55 -19.73 5.71
C ALA A 18 -13.27 -19.02 6.15
N THR A 19 -12.73 -19.36 7.32
CA THR A 19 -11.60 -18.66 7.95
C THR A 19 -10.26 -19.32 7.68
N GLU A 20 -10.23 -20.57 7.25
CA GLU A 20 -9.03 -21.32 7.01
C GLU A 20 -8.55 -21.22 5.54
N GLY A 21 -7.24 -21.07 5.37
CA GLY A 21 -6.60 -21.06 4.06
C GLY A 21 -6.89 -19.81 3.22
N TYR A 22 -6.71 -19.95 1.91
CA TYR A 22 -6.90 -18.85 0.96
C TYR A 22 -8.33 -18.85 0.42
N VAL A 23 -9.07 -17.80 0.71
CA VAL A 23 -10.44 -17.62 0.24
C VAL A 23 -10.49 -16.51 -0.81
N ARG A 24 -10.92 -16.83 -2.02
CA ARG A 24 -11.17 -15.86 -3.09
C ARG A 24 -12.67 -15.72 -3.36
N VAL A 25 -13.19 -14.52 -3.19
CA VAL A 25 -14.60 -14.20 -3.47
C VAL A 25 -14.70 -13.43 -4.79
N ILE A 26 -15.44 -13.97 -5.76
CA ILE A 26 -15.74 -13.31 -7.02
C ILE A 26 -17.15 -12.74 -6.93
N ALA A 27 -17.27 -11.41 -7.08
CA ALA A 27 -18.52 -10.71 -6.87
C ALA A 27 -18.66 -9.50 -7.79
N GLY A 28 -19.80 -9.34 -8.45
CA GLY A 28 -20.11 -8.23 -9.36
C GLY A 28 -20.23 -6.87 -8.64
N ALA A 29 -20.39 -5.80 -9.39
CA ALA A 29 -20.71 -4.49 -8.83
C ALA A 29 -22.06 -4.54 -8.10
N GLY A 30 -22.19 -3.85 -6.97
CA GLY A 30 -23.43 -3.83 -6.18
C GLY A 30 -23.75 -5.11 -5.38
N SER A 31 -22.95 -6.18 -5.48
CA SER A 31 -23.20 -7.46 -4.80
C SER A 31 -22.95 -7.47 -3.29
N GLY A 32 -22.63 -6.33 -2.69
CA GLY A 32 -22.39 -6.24 -1.25
C GLY A 32 -20.99 -6.65 -0.79
N LYS A 33 -19.95 -6.62 -1.66
CA LYS A 33 -18.56 -6.95 -1.30
C LYS A 33 -18.05 -6.29 -0.02
N THR A 34 -18.30 -5.00 0.12
CA THR A 34 -17.88 -4.26 1.32
C THR A 34 -18.61 -4.73 2.57
N LYS A 35 -19.91 -5.00 2.45
CA LYS A 35 -20.72 -5.58 3.56
C LYS A 35 -20.14 -6.93 3.97
N LEU A 36 -19.84 -7.80 3.01
CA LEU A 36 -19.24 -9.11 3.26
C LEU A 36 -17.91 -8.98 4.02
N LEU A 37 -17.00 -8.08 3.59
CA LEU A 37 -15.72 -7.86 4.26
C LEU A 37 -15.90 -7.35 5.70
N VAL A 38 -16.81 -6.40 5.92
CA VAL A 38 -17.13 -5.90 7.26
C VAL A 38 -17.70 -7.01 8.14
N SER A 39 -18.64 -7.81 7.62
CA SER A 39 -19.21 -8.94 8.35
C SER A 39 -18.16 -10.01 8.66
N ARG A 40 -17.25 -10.31 7.73
CA ARG A 40 -16.12 -11.21 7.97
C ARG A 40 -15.20 -10.69 9.07
N TYR A 41 -14.85 -9.41 9.04
CA TYR A 41 -14.06 -8.79 10.09
C TYR A 41 -14.74 -8.88 11.45
N ALA A 42 -16.03 -8.53 11.50
CA ALA A 42 -16.83 -8.63 12.73
C ALA A 42 -16.94 -10.08 13.23
N TYR A 43 -17.07 -11.05 12.33
CA TYR A 43 -17.06 -12.47 12.68
C TYR A 43 -15.74 -12.90 13.32
N LEU A 44 -14.61 -12.52 12.74
CA LEU A 44 -13.27 -12.81 13.28
C LEU A 44 -13.11 -12.26 14.71
N VAL A 45 -13.56 -11.02 14.94
CA VAL A 45 -13.43 -10.36 16.25
C VAL A 45 -14.44 -10.86 17.26
N LEU A 46 -15.74 -10.83 16.92
CA LEU A 46 -16.82 -11.06 17.90
C LEU A 46 -17.12 -12.53 18.11
N ALA A 47 -16.98 -13.38 17.09
CA ALA A 47 -17.29 -14.80 17.19
C ALA A 47 -16.04 -15.65 17.50
N LEU A 48 -14.89 -15.33 16.90
CA LEU A 48 -13.66 -16.11 17.09
C LEU A 48 -12.70 -15.47 18.09
N GLY A 49 -13.00 -14.27 18.62
CA GLY A 49 -12.17 -13.59 19.62
C GLY A 49 -10.79 -13.15 19.10
N ILE A 50 -10.62 -12.99 17.78
CA ILE A 50 -9.35 -12.54 17.20
C ILE A 50 -9.17 -11.06 17.48
N ASP A 51 -8.04 -10.71 18.08
CA ASP A 51 -7.67 -9.31 18.31
C ASP A 51 -7.58 -8.55 16.99
N PRO A 52 -8.27 -7.40 16.85
CA PRO A 52 -8.14 -6.52 15.67
C PRO A 52 -6.70 -6.16 15.29
N ALA A 53 -5.77 -6.11 16.23
CA ALA A 53 -4.35 -5.90 15.98
C ALA A 53 -3.73 -7.00 15.10
N ASN A 54 -4.31 -8.19 15.08
CA ASN A 54 -3.89 -9.32 14.26
C ASN A 54 -4.64 -9.44 12.92
N ILE A 55 -5.51 -8.48 12.59
CA ILE A 55 -6.29 -8.50 11.36
C ILE A 55 -5.83 -7.37 10.44
N LEU A 56 -5.22 -7.72 9.32
CA LEU A 56 -4.90 -6.77 8.26
C LEU A 56 -6.04 -6.66 7.26
N CYS A 57 -6.64 -5.48 7.15
CA CYS A 57 -7.65 -5.16 6.16
C CYS A 57 -7.14 -4.07 5.20
N VAL A 58 -6.86 -4.42 3.95
CA VAL A 58 -6.31 -3.49 2.98
C VAL A 58 -7.31 -3.09 1.91
N THR A 59 -7.24 -1.83 1.51
CA THR A 59 -8.04 -1.25 0.44
C THR A 59 -7.14 -0.52 -0.56
N PHE A 60 -7.71 -0.10 -1.69
CA PHE A 60 -6.94 0.55 -2.75
C PHE A 60 -6.76 2.06 -2.50
N THR A 61 -7.73 2.74 -1.88
CA THR A 61 -7.69 4.19 -1.66
C THR A 61 -7.85 4.55 -0.19
N ASN A 62 -7.29 5.69 0.20
CA ASN A 62 -7.44 6.21 1.57
C ASN A 62 -8.92 6.48 1.92
N LYS A 63 -9.72 6.94 0.96
CA LYS A 63 -11.17 7.12 1.14
C LYS A 63 -11.84 5.79 1.49
N ALA A 64 -11.58 4.73 0.69
CA ALA A 64 -12.13 3.41 0.95
C ALA A 64 -11.65 2.82 2.29
N ALA A 65 -10.40 3.07 2.68
CA ALA A 65 -9.88 2.66 3.99
C ALA A 65 -10.62 3.36 5.13
N GLY A 66 -10.87 4.66 5.02
CA GLY A 66 -11.64 5.43 6.00
C GLY A 66 -13.08 4.94 6.12
N GLU A 67 -13.76 4.73 4.99
CA GLU A 67 -15.12 4.17 4.97
C GLU A 67 -15.17 2.75 5.56
N MET A 68 -14.20 1.90 5.25
CA MET A 68 -14.08 0.56 5.79
C MET A 68 -13.89 0.59 7.31
N LYS A 69 -12.97 1.45 7.82
CA LYS A 69 -12.79 1.66 9.27
C LYS A 69 -14.08 2.04 9.98
N ALA A 70 -14.78 3.03 9.44
CA ALA A 70 -16.04 3.49 10.04
C ALA A 70 -17.08 2.36 10.11
N ARG A 71 -17.22 1.57 9.03
CA ARG A 71 -18.15 0.44 9.00
C ARG A 71 -17.75 -0.70 9.93
N ILE A 72 -16.45 -1.01 10.03
CA ILE A 72 -15.94 -2.01 10.97
C ILE A 72 -16.23 -1.57 12.41
N ARG A 73 -15.90 -0.32 12.78
CA ARG A 73 -16.19 0.21 14.12
C ARG A 73 -17.68 0.15 14.46
N ALA A 74 -18.53 0.53 13.52
CA ALA A 74 -19.98 0.41 13.73
C ALA A 74 -20.44 -1.02 13.96
N ALA A 75 -19.74 -2.01 13.40
CA ALA A 75 -20.09 -3.44 13.53
C ALA A 75 -19.53 -4.10 14.80
N ILE A 76 -18.31 -3.73 15.25
CA ILE A 76 -17.64 -4.37 16.40
C ILE A 76 -17.64 -3.52 17.66
N GLY A 77 -17.94 -2.22 17.56
CA GLY A 77 -17.91 -1.24 18.65
C GLY A 77 -16.72 -0.28 18.57
N GLU A 78 -16.91 0.91 19.11
CA GLU A 78 -15.91 2.01 19.07
C GLU A 78 -14.67 1.76 19.94
N GLY A 79 -14.74 0.80 20.86
CA GLY A 79 -13.65 0.48 21.80
C GLY A 79 -12.47 -0.28 21.15
N TYR A 80 -12.62 -0.74 19.91
CA TYR A 80 -11.58 -1.51 19.22
C TYR A 80 -10.69 -0.64 18.36
N ASP A 81 -9.37 -0.86 18.44
CA ASP A 81 -8.43 -0.26 17.50
C ASP A 81 -8.45 -1.02 16.17
N THR A 82 -8.85 -0.33 15.09
CA THR A 82 -8.83 -0.86 13.73
C THR A 82 -7.64 -0.36 12.93
N GLY A 83 -6.51 -0.09 13.59
CA GLY A 83 -5.31 0.53 13.02
C GLY A 83 -4.73 -0.15 11.79
N LEU A 84 -4.87 -1.49 11.66
CA LEU A 84 -4.43 -2.25 10.49
C LEU A 84 -5.44 -2.25 9.32
N THR A 85 -6.50 -1.46 9.40
CA THR A 85 -7.39 -1.18 8.26
C THR A 85 -6.86 0.03 7.50
N CYS A 86 -6.18 -0.18 6.39
CA CYS A 86 -5.44 0.88 5.68
C CYS A 86 -5.31 0.57 4.18
N THR A 87 -4.63 1.45 3.44
CA THR A 87 -4.21 1.11 2.07
C THR A 87 -2.98 0.20 2.10
N TYR A 88 -2.76 -0.54 1.01
CA TYR A 88 -1.56 -1.36 0.85
C TYR A 88 -0.27 -0.51 1.06
N HIS A 89 -0.20 0.65 0.41
CA HIS A 89 0.94 1.57 0.60
C HIS A 89 1.07 2.07 2.04
N GLY A 90 -0.05 2.36 2.70
CA GLY A 90 -0.05 2.76 4.11
C GLY A 90 0.47 1.65 5.04
N PHE A 91 0.10 0.39 4.77
CA PHE A 91 0.64 -0.75 5.49
C PHE A 91 2.15 -0.91 5.27
N CYS A 92 2.61 -0.87 4.01
CA CYS A 92 4.04 -0.94 3.70
C CYS A 92 4.84 0.18 4.37
N ALA A 93 4.32 1.41 4.37
CA ALA A 93 4.97 2.53 5.04
C ALA A 93 5.08 2.33 6.56
N ARG A 94 4.04 1.73 7.19
CA ARG A 94 4.07 1.37 8.61
C ARG A 94 5.12 0.29 8.88
N LEU A 95 5.12 -0.78 8.10
CA LEU A 95 6.09 -1.87 8.22
C LEU A 95 7.52 -1.36 8.10
N LEU A 96 7.79 -0.49 7.12
CA LEU A 96 9.12 0.11 6.93
C LEU A 96 9.51 1.05 8.09
N ARG A 97 8.57 1.71 8.76
CA ARG A 97 8.87 2.52 9.95
C ARG A 97 9.19 1.66 11.17
N GLU A 98 8.56 0.49 11.30
CA GLU A 98 8.78 -0.44 12.40
C GLU A 98 10.09 -1.23 12.21
N ASP A 99 10.31 -1.78 11.02
CA ASP A 99 11.41 -2.72 10.74
C ASP A 99 12.47 -2.20 9.75
N GLY A 100 12.29 -1.02 9.18
CA GLY A 100 13.16 -0.46 8.13
C GLY A 100 14.61 -0.23 8.55
N GLY A 101 14.89 -0.17 9.86
CA GLY A 101 16.26 -0.08 10.36
C GLY A 101 17.17 -1.24 9.88
N ARG A 102 16.60 -2.42 9.60
CA ARG A 102 17.31 -3.55 9.00
C ARG A 102 17.69 -3.32 7.53
N LEU A 103 17.02 -2.36 6.88
CA LEU A 103 17.25 -1.94 5.50
C LEU A 103 17.99 -0.59 5.44
N PHE A 104 18.60 -0.15 6.55
CA PHE A 104 19.27 1.14 6.68
C PHE A 104 18.35 2.35 6.45
N LEU A 105 17.03 2.16 6.58
CA LEU A 105 16.06 3.25 6.53
C LEU A 105 15.95 3.94 7.88
N ASP A 106 16.05 5.26 7.89
CA ASP A 106 15.73 6.05 9.07
C ASP A 106 14.21 5.99 9.34
N ARG A 107 13.80 5.90 10.61
CA ARG A 107 12.38 5.95 11.00
C ARG A 107 11.68 7.22 10.54
N GLY A 108 12.44 8.29 10.32
CA GLY A 108 11.97 9.57 9.80
C GLY A 108 11.88 9.67 8.27
N PHE A 109 12.07 8.59 7.52
CA PHE A 109 12.03 8.64 6.07
C PHE A 109 10.73 9.25 5.53
N ARG A 110 10.83 9.97 4.42
CA ARG A 110 9.71 10.63 3.77
C ARG A 110 9.31 9.85 2.53
N ILE A 111 8.00 9.64 2.39
CA ILE A 111 7.44 9.11 1.15
C ILE A 111 7.34 10.27 0.17
N LEU A 112 8.00 10.13 -0.97
CA LEU A 112 7.95 11.12 -2.03
C LEU A 112 6.75 10.83 -2.95
N ASP A 113 5.94 11.85 -3.18
CA ASP A 113 4.95 11.80 -4.25
C ASP A 113 5.60 12.12 -5.62
N THR A 114 4.88 11.82 -6.70
CA THR A 114 5.37 12.02 -8.06
C THR A 114 5.77 13.48 -8.34
N GLY A 115 5.06 14.46 -7.77
CA GLY A 115 5.36 15.87 -7.94
C GLY A 115 6.70 16.25 -7.31
N ARG A 116 6.95 15.79 -6.09
CA ARG A 116 8.23 16.01 -5.39
C ARG A 116 9.39 15.30 -6.09
N MET A 117 9.17 14.05 -6.55
CA MET A 117 10.19 13.33 -7.32
C MET A 117 10.54 14.07 -8.60
N LYS A 118 9.54 14.61 -9.31
CA LYS A 118 9.77 15.44 -10.52
C LYS A 118 10.56 16.69 -10.18
N GLY A 119 10.19 17.44 -9.16
CA GLY A 119 10.93 18.65 -8.74
C GLY A 119 12.37 18.35 -8.36
N MET A 120 12.63 17.22 -7.68
CA MET A 120 14.01 16.79 -7.38
C MET A 120 14.80 16.48 -8.65
N LEU A 121 14.20 15.78 -9.62
CA LEU A 121 14.84 15.50 -10.91
C LEU A 121 15.15 16.80 -11.67
N GLU A 122 14.22 17.75 -11.73
CA GLU A 122 14.42 19.06 -12.35
C GLU A 122 15.61 19.80 -11.72
N GLU A 123 15.72 19.75 -10.39
CA GLU A 123 16.84 20.36 -9.67
C GLU A 123 18.16 19.66 -9.96
N ILE A 124 18.20 18.33 -10.02
CA ILE A 124 19.38 17.54 -10.37
C ILE A 124 19.83 17.88 -11.80
N TYR A 125 18.90 17.90 -12.74
CA TYR A 125 19.19 18.25 -14.13
C TYR A 125 19.78 19.65 -14.23
N ARG A 126 19.19 20.63 -13.54
CA ARG A 126 19.68 22.00 -13.50
C ARG A 126 21.08 22.10 -12.89
N LYS A 127 21.32 21.45 -11.74
CA LYS A 127 22.64 21.48 -11.05
C LYS A 127 23.76 20.80 -11.83
N ARG A 128 23.39 19.79 -12.61
CA ARG A 128 24.35 19.00 -13.40
C ARG A 128 24.44 19.43 -14.88
N GLU A 129 23.74 20.50 -15.25
CA GLU A 129 23.66 21.00 -16.62
C GLU A 129 23.25 19.92 -17.64
N LEU A 130 22.39 18.96 -17.18
CA LEU A 130 21.88 17.90 -18.02
C LEU A 130 20.74 18.41 -18.90
N ARG A 131 20.66 17.91 -20.13
CA ARG A 131 19.54 18.19 -21.05
C ARG A 131 18.65 16.96 -21.19
N LEU A 132 17.38 17.20 -21.42
CA LEU A 132 16.42 16.16 -21.77
C LEU A 132 16.46 15.96 -23.28
N ASP A 133 17.12 14.90 -23.73
CA ASP A 133 17.11 14.51 -25.13
C ASP A 133 15.94 13.56 -25.38
N HIS A 134 14.85 14.08 -25.98
CA HIS A 134 13.66 13.31 -26.41
C HIS A 134 12.90 12.53 -25.32
N ALA A 135 13.18 12.74 -24.04
CA ALA A 135 12.48 12.09 -22.94
C ALA A 135 11.81 13.11 -22.00
N SER A 136 10.64 12.79 -21.45
CA SER A 136 10.01 13.57 -20.40
C SER A 136 10.51 13.14 -19.01
N PHE A 137 10.33 14.00 -17.98
CA PHE A 137 10.61 13.59 -16.58
C PHE A 137 9.75 12.40 -16.15
N GLU A 138 8.54 12.27 -16.67
CA GLU A 138 7.66 11.12 -16.44
C GLU A 138 8.26 9.83 -17.01
N ASP A 139 8.92 9.87 -18.16
CA ASP A 139 9.61 8.72 -18.74
C ASP A 139 10.81 8.30 -17.89
N ILE A 140 11.55 9.28 -17.38
CA ILE A 140 12.68 9.02 -16.47
C ILE A 140 12.18 8.38 -15.17
N LEU A 141 11.15 8.92 -14.54
CA LEU A 141 10.56 8.34 -13.33
C LEU A 141 10.06 6.92 -13.55
N ARG A 142 9.46 6.65 -14.70
CA ARG A 142 9.02 5.30 -15.08
C ARG A 142 10.20 4.34 -15.24
N LYS A 143 11.30 4.79 -15.88
CA LYS A 143 12.54 4.01 -16.01
C LYS A 143 13.16 3.74 -14.63
N LEU A 144 13.24 4.75 -13.76
CA LEU A 144 13.72 4.59 -12.38
C LEU A 144 12.91 3.57 -11.60
N GLY A 145 11.58 3.61 -11.71
CA GLY A 145 10.70 2.63 -11.07
C GLY A 145 10.99 1.20 -11.54
N ARG A 146 11.27 1.00 -12.84
CA ARG A 146 11.65 -0.32 -13.36
C ARG A 146 13.01 -0.78 -12.83
N ILE A 147 13.99 0.12 -12.76
CA ILE A 147 15.33 -0.18 -12.24
C ILE A 147 15.24 -0.62 -10.77
N LYS A 148 14.46 0.09 -9.96
CA LYS A 148 14.26 -0.25 -8.55
C LYS A 148 13.52 -1.58 -8.35
N ALA A 149 12.57 -1.91 -9.25
CA ALA A 149 11.80 -3.15 -9.17
C ALA A 149 12.56 -4.38 -9.67
N ASP A 150 13.57 -4.19 -10.51
CA ASP A 150 14.30 -5.29 -11.16
C ASP A 150 15.81 -5.03 -11.08
N THR A 151 16.44 -5.68 -10.11
CA THR A 151 17.90 -5.62 -9.91
C THR A 151 18.70 -6.17 -11.10
N ALA A 152 18.13 -7.07 -11.90
CA ALA A 152 18.74 -7.59 -13.12
C ALA A 152 18.73 -6.56 -14.27
N TYR A 153 17.84 -5.59 -14.22
CA TYR A 153 17.72 -4.54 -15.25
C TYR A 153 18.91 -3.57 -15.24
N VAL A 154 19.50 -3.30 -14.08
CA VAL A 154 20.59 -2.35 -13.91
C VAL A 154 21.84 -2.70 -14.76
N PRO A 155 22.31 -3.96 -14.81
CA PRO A 155 23.45 -4.35 -15.65
C PRO A 155 23.16 -4.25 -17.16
N ALA A 156 21.91 -4.42 -17.58
CA ALA A 156 21.51 -4.42 -18.98
C ALA A 156 21.32 -3.00 -19.55
N MET A 157 21.33 -1.96 -18.72
CA MET A 157 21.18 -0.58 -19.16
C MET A 157 22.45 -0.06 -19.87
N THR A 158 22.31 0.24 -21.14
CA THR A 158 23.35 0.91 -21.93
C THR A 158 23.30 2.43 -21.83
N ASP A 159 22.12 3.01 -21.50
CA ASP A 159 21.93 4.45 -21.31
C ASP A 159 22.54 4.91 -19.98
N PRO A 160 23.56 5.77 -19.97
CA PRO A 160 24.22 6.23 -18.75
C PRO A 160 23.37 7.22 -17.93
N THR A 161 22.37 7.84 -18.53
CA THR A 161 21.57 8.91 -17.89
C THR A 161 20.83 8.43 -16.65
N PRO A 162 20.11 7.31 -16.66
CA PRO A 162 19.46 6.80 -15.47
C PRO A 162 20.43 6.40 -14.35
N ARG A 163 21.62 5.87 -14.70
CA ARG A 163 22.66 5.55 -13.70
C ARG A 163 23.20 6.80 -13.01
N ARG A 164 23.43 7.87 -13.78
CA ARG A 164 23.85 9.17 -13.21
C ARG A 164 22.77 9.74 -12.29
N ILE A 165 21.51 9.67 -12.71
CA ILE A 165 20.38 10.13 -11.89
C ILE A 165 20.29 9.34 -10.58
N LEU A 166 20.43 8.01 -10.62
CA LEU A 166 20.44 7.18 -9.41
C LEU A 166 21.59 7.55 -8.47
N ALA A 167 22.80 7.75 -9.01
CA ALA A 167 23.96 8.19 -8.24
C ALA A 167 23.74 9.58 -7.61
N ASP A 168 23.13 10.51 -8.35
CA ASP A 168 22.83 11.85 -7.86
C ASP A 168 21.72 11.84 -6.81
N VAL A 169 20.70 10.99 -6.95
CA VAL A 169 19.65 10.78 -5.97
C VAL A 169 20.23 10.19 -4.68
N ALA A 170 21.12 9.20 -4.77
CA ALA A 170 21.81 8.62 -3.63
C ALA A 170 22.73 9.65 -2.94
N ALA A 171 23.50 10.43 -3.73
CA ALA A 171 24.35 11.49 -3.21
C ALA A 171 23.57 12.64 -2.55
N ALA A 172 22.32 12.87 -2.95
CA ALA A 172 21.42 13.84 -2.32
C ALA A 172 20.82 13.37 -0.99
N GLY A 173 21.22 12.20 -0.47
CA GLY A 173 20.72 11.64 0.79
C GLY A 173 19.28 11.10 0.71
N VAL A 174 18.77 10.87 -0.49
CA VAL A 174 17.52 10.17 -0.71
C VAL A 174 17.86 8.69 -0.73
N SER A 175 17.63 7.99 0.39
CA SER A 175 17.86 6.55 0.45
C SER A 175 17.02 5.86 -0.62
N GLU A 176 17.63 4.90 -1.30
CA GLU A 176 16.92 3.95 -2.15
C GLU A 176 15.93 3.18 -1.28
N ALA A 177 14.66 3.63 -1.27
CA ALA A 177 13.56 2.96 -0.56
C ALA A 177 12.76 2.09 -1.54
#